data_25357d82d88c5ec0711cf17e4f50075f
#
_entry.id   25357d82d88c5ec0711cf17e4f50075f
#
_cell.length_a   1.000
_cell.length_b   1.000
_cell.length_c   1.000
_cell.angle_alpha   90.00
_cell.angle_beta   90.00
_cell.angle_gamma   90.00
#
_symmetry.space_group_name_H-M   'P 1'
#
loop_
_entity.id
_entity.type
_entity.pdbx_description
1 polymer ?
#
loop_
_entity_poly.entity_id
_entity_poly.type
_entity_poly.pdbx_seq_one_letter_code
_entity_poly.pdbx_strand_id
1 'polypeptide(L)'
;ARSIETQVDDLDPWARIPLLDLCIPSLAQLSERQYQQFRDLLDRLIRIDGRIDRWEWVVDTILDRHLEERYHKPGAERRARSKLAIAREAVITVIGTLACAGADDEGMAANSFEAGMKHLDWQASLPDPSTLGLRSLRGALKQLRAVRFEDRRDFLGACEICILQDGKTTVEEAETLRAIAESIDCPMPVLVPQI
;
A
#
# COMPACT_ATOMS: atom_id res chain seq x y z
N ALA A 1 -7.61 -19.49 -21.44
CA ALA A 1 -6.83 -19.20 -20.23
C ALA A 1 -5.36 -18.91 -20.56
N ARG A 2 -4.61 -19.84 -21.17
CA ARG A 2 -3.16 -19.62 -21.52
C ARG A 2 -2.89 -18.36 -22.36
N SER A 3 -3.79 -17.99 -23.26
CA SER A 3 -3.62 -16.79 -24.11
C SER A 3 -3.70 -15.47 -23.32
N ILE A 4 -4.53 -15.41 -22.27
CA ILE A 4 -4.67 -14.22 -21.42
C ILE A 4 -3.48 -14.13 -20.46
N GLU A 5 -3.06 -15.24 -19.88
CA GLU A 5 -1.90 -15.33 -18.99
C GLU A 5 -0.64 -14.76 -19.66
N THR A 6 -0.32 -15.23 -20.89
CA THR A 6 0.82 -14.71 -21.64
C THR A 6 0.69 -13.22 -21.93
N GLN A 7 -0.52 -12.72 -22.24
CA GLN A 7 -0.75 -11.29 -22.49
C GLN A 7 -0.58 -10.42 -21.22
N VAL A 8 -0.91 -10.97 -20.06
CA VAL A 8 -0.72 -10.28 -18.76
C VAL A 8 0.75 -10.28 -18.36
N ASP A 9 1.47 -11.38 -18.60
CA ASP A 9 2.90 -11.49 -18.31
C ASP A 9 3.77 -10.55 -19.15
N ASP A 10 3.33 -10.26 -20.38
CA ASP A 10 4.00 -9.34 -21.32
C ASP A 10 3.65 -7.85 -21.07
N LEU A 11 2.78 -7.54 -20.10
CA LEU A 11 2.41 -6.15 -19.79
C LEU A 11 3.57 -5.39 -19.14
N ASP A 12 3.67 -4.10 -19.54
CA ASP A 12 4.51 -3.16 -18.83
C ASP A 12 4.10 -3.14 -17.34
N PRO A 13 5.03 -3.34 -16.40
CA PRO A 13 4.73 -3.30 -14.98
C PRO A 13 3.96 -2.06 -14.52
N TRP A 14 4.19 -0.89 -15.12
CA TRP A 14 3.42 0.33 -14.86
C TRP A 14 1.94 0.24 -15.26
N ALA A 15 1.57 -0.71 -16.11
CA ALA A 15 0.17 -0.93 -16.50
C ALA A 15 -0.63 -1.75 -15.48
N ARG A 16 0.00 -2.36 -14.47
CA ARG A 16 -0.66 -3.26 -13.52
C ARG A 16 -1.73 -2.57 -12.69
N ILE A 17 -1.42 -1.43 -12.07
CA ILE A 17 -2.40 -0.65 -11.29
C ILE A 17 -3.54 -0.12 -12.17
N PRO A 18 -3.29 0.54 -13.32
CA PRO A 18 -4.35 0.92 -14.24
C PRO A 18 -5.25 -0.25 -14.67
N LEU A 19 -4.68 -1.40 -14.94
CA LEU A 19 -5.47 -2.59 -15.28
C LEU A 19 -6.35 -3.05 -14.11
N LEU A 20 -5.81 -3.07 -12.90
CA LEU A 20 -6.57 -3.38 -11.70
C LEU A 20 -7.74 -2.40 -11.51
N ASP A 21 -7.49 -1.09 -11.66
CA ASP A 21 -8.53 -0.05 -11.56
C ASP A 21 -9.66 -0.27 -12.59
N LEU A 22 -9.33 -0.71 -13.81
CA LEU A 22 -10.32 -1.05 -14.83
C LEU A 22 -11.16 -2.30 -14.48
N CYS A 23 -10.64 -3.21 -13.68
CA CYS A 23 -11.36 -4.40 -13.25
C CYS A 23 -12.36 -4.12 -12.11
N ILE A 24 -12.07 -3.15 -11.23
CA ILE A 24 -12.87 -2.86 -10.03
C ILE A 24 -14.38 -2.64 -10.35
N PRO A 25 -14.77 -1.80 -11.33
CA PRO A 25 -16.19 -1.60 -11.64
C PRO A 25 -16.92 -2.89 -12.06
N SER A 26 -16.23 -3.79 -12.74
CA SER A 26 -16.80 -5.09 -13.14
C SER A 26 -16.95 -6.03 -11.95
N LEU A 27 -15.95 -6.06 -11.06
CA LEU A 27 -16.00 -6.86 -9.82
C LEU A 27 -17.09 -6.36 -8.88
N ALA A 28 -17.36 -5.05 -8.84
CA ALA A 28 -18.45 -4.47 -8.07
C ALA A 28 -19.86 -4.84 -8.58
N GLN A 29 -19.99 -5.40 -9.79
CA GLN A 29 -21.25 -5.86 -10.36
C GLN A 29 -21.53 -7.37 -10.14
N LEU A 30 -20.60 -8.10 -9.57
CA LEU A 30 -20.80 -9.51 -9.23
C LEU A 30 -21.97 -9.67 -8.26
N SER A 31 -22.70 -10.78 -8.34
CA SER A 31 -23.62 -11.17 -7.28
C SER A 31 -22.83 -11.59 -6.03
N GLU A 32 -23.45 -11.53 -4.85
CA GLU A 32 -22.82 -11.96 -3.58
C GLU A 32 -22.13 -13.32 -3.71
N ARG A 33 -22.81 -14.31 -4.32
CA ARG A 33 -22.26 -15.65 -4.54
C ARG A 33 -21.04 -15.65 -5.44
N GLN A 34 -21.05 -14.88 -6.53
CA GLN A 34 -19.91 -14.76 -7.46
C GLN A 34 -18.74 -14.05 -6.78
N TYR A 35 -19.00 -13.02 -5.99
CA TYR A 35 -17.99 -12.33 -5.22
C TYR A 35 -17.31 -13.26 -4.21
N GLN A 36 -18.07 -14.04 -3.45
CA GLN A 36 -17.50 -15.04 -2.52
C GLN A 36 -16.61 -16.06 -3.26
N GLN A 37 -17.06 -16.56 -4.40
CA GLN A 37 -16.27 -17.49 -5.22
C GLN A 37 -14.97 -16.82 -5.71
N PHE A 38 -15.04 -15.56 -6.14
CA PHE A 38 -13.88 -14.79 -6.55
C PHE A 38 -12.88 -14.60 -5.39
N ARG A 39 -13.36 -14.19 -4.20
CA ARG A 39 -12.52 -14.05 -3.00
C ARG A 39 -11.86 -15.36 -2.60
N ASP A 40 -12.59 -16.45 -2.58
CA ASP A 40 -12.05 -17.78 -2.26
C ASP A 40 -10.93 -18.21 -3.23
N LEU A 41 -11.09 -17.89 -4.52
CA LEU A 41 -10.06 -18.17 -5.53
C LEU A 41 -8.83 -17.28 -5.35
N LEU A 42 -9.03 -15.98 -5.13
CA LEU A 42 -7.94 -15.02 -4.88
C LEU A 42 -7.15 -15.42 -3.64
N ASP A 43 -7.83 -15.73 -2.53
CA ASP A 43 -7.20 -16.18 -1.29
C ASP A 43 -6.38 -17.48 -1.46
N ARG A 44 -6.83 -18.38 -2.33
CA ARG A 44 -6.06 -19.60 -2.65
C ARG A 44 -4.83 -19.28 -3.48
N LEU A 45 -4.94 -18.39 -4.46
CA LEU A 45 -3.80 -17.97 -5.28
C LEU A 45 -2.72 -17.29 -4.42
N ILE A 46 -3.11 -16.34 -3.58
CA ILE A 46 -2.21 -15.62 -2.66
C ILE A 46 -1.51 -16.57 -1.66
N ARG A 47 -2.11 -17.72 -1.35
CA ARG A 47 -1.56 -18.66 -0.36
C ARG A 47 -0.94 -19.91 -0.97
N ILE A 48 -0.81 -19.99 -2.29
CA ILE A 48 -0.41 -21.21 -2.99
C ILE A 48 1.01 -21.65 -2.63
N ASP A 49 1.92 -20.71 -2.43
CA ASP A 49 3.31 -20.93 -2.04
C ASP A 49 3.56 -20.74 -0.52
N GLY A 50 2.50 -20.43 0.26
CA GLY A 50 2.57 -20.21 1.70
C GLY A 50 3.21 -18.89 2.12
N ARG A 51 3.51 -18.02 1.18
CA ARG A 51 4.02 -16.66 1.43
C ARG A 51 3.18 -15.67 0.63
N ILE A 52 2.92 -14.51 1.23
CA ILE A 52 2.26 -13.40 0.54
C ILE A 52 3.38 -12.50 0.03
N ASP A 53 3.48 -12.36 -1.27
CA ASP A 53 4.41 -11.39 -1.85
C ASP A 53 3.84 -9.96 -1.81
N ARG A 54 4.67 -9.00 -2.21
CA ARG A 54 4.31 -7.58 -2.16
C ARG A 54 3.17 -7.24 -3.13
N TRP A 55 3.22 -7.76 -4.36
CA TRP A 55 2.19 -7.49 -5.36
C TRP A 55 0.84 -8.11 -4.98
N GLU A 56 0.83 -9.34 -4.49
CA GLU A 56 -0.37 -9.99 -3.95
C GLU A 56 -1.00 -9.18 -2.83
N TRP A 57 -0.18 -8.65 -1.91
CA TRP A 57 -0.64 -7.77 -0.86
C TRP A 57 -1.24 -6.46 -1.41
N VAL A 58 -0.63 -5.86 -2.43
CA VAL A 58 -1.14 -4.63 -3.10
C VAL A 58 -2.51 -4.90 -3.71
N VAL A 59 -2.65 -5.97 -4.49
CA VAL A 59 -3.92 -6.36 -5.14
C VAL A 59 -5.00 -6.62 -4.09
N ASP A 60 -4.71 -7.44 -3.08
CA ASP A 60 -5.63 -7.77 -1.99
C ASP A 60 -6.11 -6.50 -1.27
N THR A 61 -5.19 -5.61 -0.95
CA THR A 61 -5.49 -4.35 -0.25
C THR A 61 -6.38 -3.42 -1.06
N ILE A 62 -6.08 -3.22 -2.34
CA ILE A 62 -6.86 -2.34 -3.22
C ILE A 62 -8.27 -2.93 -3.43
N LEU A 63 -8.37 -4.23 -3.71
CA LEU A 63 -9.65 -4.89 -3.91
C LEU A 63 -10.51 -4.89 -2.64
N ASP A 64 -9.93 -5.16 -1.47
CA ASP A 64 -10.63 -5.08 -0.20
C ASP A 64 -11.23 -3.69 -0.01
N ARG A 65 -10.45 -2.64 -0.22
CA ARG A 65 -10.91 -1.26 -0.03
C ARG A 65 -12.09 -0.92 -0.94
N HIS A 66 -11.98 -1.22 -2.22
CA HIS A 66 -12.99 -0.84 -3.22
C HIS A 66 -14.25 -1.71 -3.21
N LEU A 67 -14.16 -2.94 -2.71
CA LEU A 67 -15.27 -3.89 -2.69
C LEU A 67 -15.91 -4.03 -1.29
N GLU A 68 -15.22 -3.58 -0.23
CA GLU A 68 -15.72 -3.67 1.16
C GLU A 68 -17.11 -3.03 1.32
N GLU A 69 -17.30 -1.82 0.80
CA GLU A 69 -18.58 -1.09 0.92
C GLU A 69 -19.73 -1.78 0.21
N ARG A 70 -19.43 -2.52 -0.86
CA ARG A 70 -20.44 -3.19 -1.71
C ARG A 70 -20.90 -4.52 -1.14
N TYR A 71 -19.98 -5.31 -0.58
CA TYR A 71 -20.22 -6.69 -0.18
C TYR A 71 -20.17 -6.92 1.34
N HIS A 72 -19.62 -5.99 2.09
CA HIS A 72 -19.63 -6.03 3.53
C HIS A 72 -20.47 -4.88 4.09
N LYS A 73 -21.25 -5.16 5.13
CA LYS A 73 -21.95 -4.07 5.84
C LYS A 73 -20.89 -3.13 6.42
N PRO A 74 -20.99 -1.83 6.15
CA PRO A 74 -20.05 -0.89 6.73
C PRO A 74 -20.12 -1.06 8.26
N GLY A 75 -19.02 -1.53 8.83
CA GLY A 75 -18.84 -1.50 10.27
C GLY A 75 -18.98 -0.06 10.71
N ALA A 76 -19.57 0.20 11.90
CA ALA A 76 -19.67 1.57 12.40
C ALA A 76 -18.30 2.24 12.35
N GLU A 77 -18.08 3.08 11.34
CA GLU A 77 -16.81 3.79 11.16
C GLU A 77 -16.58 4.59 12.44
N ARG A 78 -15.66 4.13 13.26
CA ARG A 78 -15.15 4.95 14.34
C ARG A 78 -14.53 6.17 13.69
N ARG A 79 -15.15 7.34 13.84
CA ARG A 79 -14.59 8.60 13.36
C ARG A 79 -13.12 8.66 13.78
N ALA A 80 -12.24 8.66 12.80
CA ALA A 80 -10.80 8.77 13.01
C ALA A 80 -10.52 10.06 13.80
N ARG A 81 -9.97 9.94 15.01
CA ARG A 81 -9.81 11.07 15.96
C ARG A 81 -8.41 11.16 16.54
N SER A 82 -7.59 10.13 16.35
CA SER A 82 -6.26 10.09 16.90
C SER A 82 -5.34 11.05 16.16
N LYS A 83 -4.45 11.72 16.90
CA LYS A 83 -3.34 12.46 16.30
C LYS A 83 -2.29 11.48 15.76
N LEU A 84 -1.56 11.87 14.71
CA LEU A 84 -0.50 11.06 14.12
C LEU A 84 0.55 10.62 15.15
N ALA A 85 0.88 11.51 16.09
CA ALA A 85 1.86 11.23 17.14
C ALA A 85 1.53 9.99 18.01
N ILE A 86 0.25 9.62 18.13
CA ILE A 86 -0.16 8.41 18.88
C ILE A 86 0.21 7.14 18.10
N ALA A 87 0.28 7.23 16.77
CA ALA A 87 0.65 6.14 15.87
C ALA A 87 2.13 6.22 15.42
N ARG A 88 3.00 6.86 16.21
CA ARG A 88 4.40 7.10 15.86
C ARG A 88 5.13 5.86 15.38
N GLU A 89 5.03 4.77 16.11
CA GLU A 89 5.67 3.50 15.75
C GLU A 89 5.14 2.93 14.43
N ALA A 90 3.84 3.12 14.17
CA ALA A 90 3.24 2.72 12.90
C ALA A 90 3.77 3.56 11.73
N VAL A 91 3.94 4.88 11.91
CA VAL A 91 4.56 5.76 10.92
C VAL A 91 5.99 5.31 10.61
N ILE A 92 6.80 5.09 11.63
CA ILE A 92 8.19 4.63 11.51
C ILE A 92 8.25 3.29 10.76
N THR A 93 7.35 2.36 11.08
CA THR A 93 7.27 1.05 10.41
C THR A 93 6.97 1.20 8.92
N VAL A 94 5.98 2.03 8.56
CA VAL A 94 5.57 2.18 7.15
C VAL A 94 6.65 2.90 6.35
N ILE A 95 7.16 4.05 6.83
CA ILE A 95 8.22 4.79 6.13
C ILE A 95 9.50 3.94 6.04
N GLY A 96 9.86 3.20 7.10
CA GLY A 96 11.00 2.29 7.07
C GLY A 96 10.82 1.16 6.05
N THR A 97 9.61 0.60 5.93
CA THR A 97 9.32 -0.43 4.92
C THR A 97 9.47 0.13 3.51
N LEU A 98 8.97 1.34 3.23
CA LEU A 98 9.12 2.00 1.94
C LEU A 98 10.58 2.29 1.63
N ALA A 99 11.32 2.88 2.57
CA ALA A 99 12.72 3.21 2.41
C ALA A 99 13.59 1.97 2.09
N CYS A 100 13.31 0.84 2.74
CA CYS A 100 14.03 -0.41 2.46
C CYS A 100 13.59 -1.08 1.15
N ALA A 101 12.37 -0.85 0.67
CA ALA A 101 11.87 -1.47 -0.55
C ALA A 101 12.45 -0.83 -1.82
N GLY A 102 12.75 0.48 -1.80
CA GLY A 102 13.28 1.23 -2.94
C GLY A 102 14.80 1.38 -2.96
N ALA A 103 15.50 0.94 -1.90
CA ALA A 103 16.93 1.21 -1.76
C ALA A 103 17.81 0.05 -2.23
N ASP A 104 18.89 0.39 -2.96
CA ASP A 104 19.92 -0.57 -3.38
C ASP A 104 20.91 -0.89 -2.23
N ASP A 105 21.02 0.00 -1.24
CA ASP A 105 21.91 -0.16 -0.07
C ASP A 105 21.31 0.50 1.19
N GLU A 106 21.94 0.18 2.35
CA GLU A 106 21.50 0.70 3.65
C GLU A 106 21.61 2.24 3.76
N GLY A 107 22.56 2.85 3.08
CA GLY A 107 22.76 4.30 3.09
C GLY A 107 21.63 5.02 2.36
N MET A 108 21.22 4.49 1.21
CA MET A 108 20.06 4.98 0.47
C MET A 108 18.78 4.84 1.28
N ALA A 109 18.56 3.67 1.89
CA ALA A 109 17.41 3.44 2.76
C ALA A 109 17.36 4.43 3.94
N ALA A 110 18.51 4.68 4.60
CA ALA A 110 18.60 5.62 5.70
C ALA A 110 18.27 7.05 5.26
N ASN A 111 18.79 7.49 4.11
CA ASN A 111 18.54 8.83 3.57
C ASN A 111 17.05 9.03 3.20
N SER A 112 16.45 8.05 2.53
CA SER A 112 15.02 8.08 2.17
C SER A 112 14.14 8.10 3.41
N PHE A 113 14.45 7.28 4.41
CA PHE A 113 13.76 7.27 5.69
C PHE A 113 13.86 8.63 6.41
N GLU A 114 15.08 9.20 6.52
CA GLU A 114 15.31 10.47 7.16
C GLU A 114 14.54 11.61 6.49
N ALA A 115 14.49 11.62 5.14
CA ALA A 115 13.72 12.61 4.38
C ALA A 115 12.23 12.56 4.70
N GLY A 116 11.64 11.36 4.73
CA GLY A 116 10.24 11.17 5.11
C GLY A 116 9.98 11.59 6.56
N MET A 117 10.84 11.22 7.50
CA MET A 117 10.68 11.61 8.92
C MET A 117 10.84 13.13 9.14
N LYS A 118 11.75 13.76 8.41
CA LYS A 118 11.96 15.20 8.44
C LYS A 118 10.74 15.99 7.96
N HIS A 119 10.00 15.48 6.99
CA HIS A 119 8.74 16.10 6.54
C HIS A 119 7.71 16.23 7.68
N LEU A 120 7.72 15.29 8.61
CA LEU A 120 6.86 15.30 9.79
C LEU A 120 7.45 16.05 10.99
N ASP A 121 8.61 16.67 10.85
CA ASP A 121 9.40 17.26 11.94
C ASP A 121 9.73 16.23 13.05
N TRP A 122 9.91 14.96 12.67
CA TRP A 122 10.22 13.89 13.60
C TRP A 122 11.65 13.38 13.43
N GLN A 123 12.28 13.08 14.58
CA GLN A 123 13.57 12.38 14.61
C GLN A 123 13.37 10.93 14.97
N ALA A 124 13.83 10.03 14.12
CA ALA A 124 13.85 8.59 14.36
C ALA A 124 15.01 7.96 13.58
N SER A 125 15.46 6.80 14.01
CA SER A 125 16.40 5.98 13.25
C SER A 125 15.63 4.97 12.42
N LEU A 126 16.16 4.61 11.25
CA LEU A 126 15.61 3.53 10.42
C LEU A 126 15.58 2.24 11.28
N PRO A 127 14.44 1.55 11.38
CA PRO A 127 14.36 0.28 12.08
C PRO A 127 15.20 -0.80 11.38
N ASP A 128 15.58 -1.83 12.14
CA ASP A 128 16.22 -3.01 11.58
C ASP A 128 15.34 -3.62 10.48
N PRO A 129 15.85 -3.77 9.24
CA PRO A 129 15.09 -4.32 8.10
C PRO A 129 14.45 -5.69 8.41
N SER A 130 15.06 -6.50 9.28
CA SER A 130 14.52 -7.79 9.68
C SER A 130 13.19 -7.70 10.45
N THR A 131 12.88 -6.53 11.04
CA THR A 131 11.62 -6.25 11.74
C THR A 131 10.54 -5.69 10.80
N LEU A 132 10.93 -5.25 9.61
CA LEU A 132 10.06 -4.71 8.59
C LEU A 132 9.57 -5.83 7.67
N GLY A 133 8.27 -5.86 7.41
CA GLY A 133 7.69 -6.86 6.52
C GLY A 133 6.17 -6.68 6.41
N LEU A 134 5.53 -7.44 5.52
CA LEU A 134 4.10 -7.28 5.24
C LEU A 134 3.20 -7.42 6.48
N ARG A 135 3.60 -8.24 7.46
CA ARG A 135 2.84 -8.39 8.71
C ARG A 135 2.89 -7.13 9.58
N SER A 136 4.09 -6.59 9.80
CA SER A 136 4.27 -5.33 10.55
C SER A 136 3.62 -4.16 9.81
N LEU A 137 3.76 -4.10 8.48
CA LEU A 137 3.14 -3.11 7.63
C LEU A 137 1.59 -3.12 7.76
N ARG A 138 0.95 -4.27 7.63
CA ARG A 138 -0.51 -4.42 7.83
C ARG A 138 -0.96 -3.95 9.23
N GLY A 139 -0.20 -4.32 10.27
CA GLY A 139 -0.47 -3.88 11.64
C GLY A 139 -0.38 -2.38 11.82
N ALA A 140 0.63 -1.75 11.23
CA ALA A 140 0.86 -0.32 11.24
C ALA A 140 -0.25 0.45 10.50
N LEU A 141 -0.62 0.01 9.30
CA LEU A 141 -1.68 0.64 8.49
C LEU A 141 -3.05 0.59 9.19
N LYS A 142 -3.35 -0.50 9.90
CA LYS A 142 -4.57 -0.61 10.71
C LYS A 142 -4.62 0.45 11.83
N GLN A 143 -3.49 0.80 12.45
CA GLN A 143 -3.41 1.86 13.44
C GLN A 143 -3.56 3.25 12.78
N LEU A 144 -2.92 3.46 11.62
CA LEU A 144 -2.97 4.71 10.89
C LEU A 144 -4.37 5.04 10.34
N ARG A 145 -5.20 4.04 10.06
CA ARG A 145 -6.61 4.24 9.68
C ARG A 145 -7.43 4.95 10.77
N ALA A 146 -7.04 4.86 12.04
CA ALA A 146 -7.69 5.54 13.16
C ALA A 146 -7.23 7.00 13.34
N VAL A 147 -6.24 7.45 12.58
CA VAL A 147 -5.69 8.81 12.63
C VAL A 147 -6.58 9.76 11.82
N ARG A 148 -6.67 11.03 12.22
CA ARG A 148 -7.46 12.07 11.55
C ARG A 148 -7.03 12.22 10.09
N PHE A 149 -7.96 12.62 9.23
CA PHE A 149 -7.73 12.72 7.79
C PHE A 149 -6.57 13.66 7.44
N GLU A 150 -6.50 14.84 8.07
CA GLU A 150 -5.43 15.81 7.84
C GLU A 150 -4.07 15.22 8.16
N ASP A 151 -3.94 14.57 9.31
CA ASP A 151 -2.71 13.92 9.76
C ASP A 151 -2.33 12.73 8.84
N ARG A 152 -3.31 12.00 8.29
CA ARG A 152 -3.05 10.93 7.29
C ARG A 152 -2.51 11.48 5.98
N ARG A 153 -2.99 12.65 5.57
CA ARG A 153 -2.50 13.34 4.38
C ARG A 153 -1.05 13.80 4.55
N ASP A 154 -0.69 14.35 5.71
CA ASP A 154 0.68 14.74 6.03
C ASP A 154 1.61 13.51 6.07
N PHE A 155 1.14 12.42 6.66
CA PHE A 155 1.85 11.14 6.65
C PHE A 155 2.06 10.60 5.22
N LEU A 156 1.04 10.66 4.35
CA LEU A 156 1.17 10.22 2.97
C LEU A 156 2.17 11.08 2.19
N GLY A 157 2.22 12.40 2.46
CA GLY A 157 3.26 13.30 1.95
C GLY A 157 4.67 12.89 2.40
N ALA A 158 4.83 12.44 3.64
CA ALA A 158 6.10 11.88 4.11
C ALA A 158 6.51 10.60 3.38
N CYS A 159 5.55 9.72 3.07
CA CYS A 159 5.78 8.53 2.25
C CYS A 159 6.21 8.89 0.82
N GLU A 160 5.57 9.90 0.21
CA GLU A 160 5.92 10.41 -1.12
C GLU A 160 7.35 10.95 -1.15
N ILE A 161 7.73 11.79 -0.17
CA ILE A 161 9.09 12.34 -0.07
C ILE A 161 10.13 11.24 0.15
N CYS A 162 9.79 10.21 0.94
CA CYS A 162 10.66 9.05 1.13
C CYS A 162 10.97 8.36 -0.21
N ILE A 163 9.97 8.14 -1.05
CA ILE A 163 10.11 7.50 -2.37
C ILE A 163 10.87 8.40 -3.35
N LEU A 164 10.61 9.71 -3.35
CA LEU A 164 11.20 10.63 -4.31
C LEU A 164 12.62 11.09 -3.95
N GLN A 165 13.20 10.60 -2.84
CA GLN A 165 14.49 11.08 -2.31
C GLN A 165 15.65 10.91 -3.29
N ASP A 166 15.69 9.84 -4.06
CA ASP A 166 16.75 9.57 -5.05
C ASP A 166 16.43 10.12 -6.45
N GLY A 167 15.27 10.78 -6.62
CA GLY A 167 14.81 11.34 -7.89
C GLY A 167 14.29 10.28 -8.89
N LYS A 168 14.09 9.03 -8.44
CA LYS A 168 13.52 7.96 -9.24
C LYS A 168 12.35 7.34 -8.48
N THR A 169 11.37 6.87 -9.21
CA THR A 169 10.27 6.09 -8.63
C THR A 169 10.22 4.76 -9.32
N THR A 170 10.37 3.69 -8.56
CA THR A 170 10.20 2.33 -9.07
C THR A 170 8.71 1.96 -9.13
N VAL A 171 8.39 0.97 -9.96
CA VAL A 171 7.02 0.41 -10.02
C VAL A 171 6.61 -0.09 -8.63
N GLU A 172 7.53 -0.76 -7.96
CA GLU A 172 7.34 -1.33 -6.63
C GLU A 172 6.97 -0.29 -5.59
N GLU A 173 7.62 0.85 -5.60
CA GLU A 173 7.32 1.96 -4.69
C GLU A 173 5.95 2.58 -4.98
N ALA A 174 5.65 2.81 -6.27
CA ALA A 174 4.36 3.35 -6.69
C ALA A 174 3.20 2.43 -6.31
N GLU A 175 3.33 1.12 -6.55
CA GLU A 175 2.36 0.10 -6.17
C GLU A 175 2.16 0.05 -4.65
N THR A 176 3.26 0.08 -3.89
CA THR A 176 3.22 0.03 -2.43
C THR A 176 2.58 1.31 -1.85
N LEU A 177 2.95 2.48 -2.37
CA LEU A 177 2.35 3.75 -1.94
C LEU A 177 0.84 3.79 -2.24
N ARG A 178 0.41 3.24 -3.40
CA ARG A 178 -1.01 3.12 -3.74
C ARG A 178 -1.75 2.26 -2.71
N ALA A 179 -1.22 1.10 -2.36
CA ALA A 179 -1.84 0.24 -1.35
C ALA A 179 -1.86 0.88 0.05
N ILE A 180 -0.81 1.64 0.42
CA ILE A 180 -0.79 2.41 1.67
C ILE A 180 -1.92 3.45 1.66
N ALA A 181 -2.03 4.26 0.60
CA ALA A 181 -3.06 5.29 0.46
C ALA A 181 -4.47 4.71 0.60
N GLU A 182 -4.75 3.59 -0.08
CA GLU A 182 -6.02 2.87 0.03
C GLU A 182 -6.27 2.34 1.45
N SER A 183 -5.25 1.74 2.08
CA SER A 183 -5.35 1.19 3.44
C SER A 183 -5.75 2.23 4.48
N ILE A 184 -5.31 3.47 4.33
CA ILE A 184 -5.56 4.56 5.27
C ILE A 184 -6.70 5.48 4.81
N ASP A 185 -7.39 5.13 3.73
CA ASP A 185 -8.50 5.93 3.19
C ASP A 185 -8.08 7.40 2.91
N CYS A 186 -7.01 7.55 2.15
CA CYS A 186 -6.44 8.85 1.77
C CYS A 186 -6.19 8.88 0.26
N PRO A 187 -6.63 9.93 -0.46
CA PRO A 187 -6.35 10.04 -1.89
C PRO A 187 -4.85 10.01 -2.16
N MET A 188 -4.44 9.17 -3.12
CA MET A 188 -3.05 9.09 -3.54
C MET A 188 -2.63 10.35 -4.31
N PRO A 189 -1.45 10.94 -4.02
CA PRO A 189 -0.87 11.96 -4.88
C PRO A 189 -0.59 11.40 -6.28
N VAL A 190 -0.61 12.28 -7.28
CA VAL A 190 -0.29 11.88 -8.66
C VAL A 190 1.21 11.71 -8.77
N LEU A 191 1.68 10.47 -8.76
CA LEU A 191 3.06 10.16 -9.11
C LEU A 191 3.20 10.26 -10.64
N VAL A 192 3.89 11.28 -11.10
CA VAL A 192 4.26 11.39 -12.51
C VAL A 192 5.56 10.62 -12.71
N PRO A 193 5.56 9.54 -13.52
CA PRO A 193 6.81 8.88 -13.85
C PRO A 193 7.78 9.92 -14.41
N GLN A 194 8.97 10.04 -13.84
CA GLN A 194 10.02 10.84 -14.46
C GLN A 194 10.56 10.02 -15.64
N ILE A 195 10.24 10.47 -16.86
CA ILE A 195 10.68 9.89 -18.13
C ILE A 195 12.16 10.20 -18.33
#